data_bff6ad8b8ad9a553a965e882c2867539
#
_entry.id   bff6ad8b8ad9a553a965e882c2867539
#
_cell.length_a   1.000
_cell.length_b   1.000
_cell.length_c   1.000
_cell.angle_alpha   90.00
_cell.angle_beta   90.00
_cell.angle_gamma   90.00
#
_symmetry.space_group_name_H-M   'P 1'
#
loop_
_entity.id
_entity.type
_entity.pdbx_description
1 polymer ?
#
loop_
_entity_poly.entity_id
_entity_poly.type
_entity_poly.pdbx_seq_one_letter_code
_entity_poly.pdbx_strand_id
1 'polypeptide(L)'
;MPDLSQREVARYLLRLRDASDSFKGFVRLMYPDWVLADFQLELIDALDKLERGTLGVDNLLITMPPRHAKSTFGTVLFPSYYMAKNPQRYTMSCSYNSQLATDFGRQIRAVVEDKSIPQAFPDFHLSQDSRAADVWRTEEGGAYFAVGIGGTTSGRPANLLLVDDPIKAREDAESMTQRNKTWNYYTSALATRLQPESNGTKPKQIIILTRWHPDDLAGRLMQTEDWAEGRWHHINFPAIKQVNSGKIRRNHLAEDHPQYIQTKDLNALSPAKRTIAETEEAPLWPERFPLEDLKRRERLNPREFASLYQQQPFIQGGNLIKTEWWQKYPSDLSPENFSTLIIAVDTAFKKTETADYSVAVVAGMDRNGDIYIVDILRGKYDFPELKQRLIRLNNRWRGRGLRAMYIEDKASGQSLIQELKRESGMAVIPYKVVHDKVARVNAILPIIEGGRVFVPDQSDWLDAFIEECVTFPGGNHDDQVDAATMAVDILSRTSISPEAWSLHSDASQSLNNHDVSALGKSLKTRVGHAIPKWTGWGL
;
A
#
# COMPACT_ATOMS: atom_id res chain seq x y z
N MET A 1 -27.20 -35.03 15.06
CA MET A 1 -27.17 -33.60 15.48
C MET A 1 -27.33 -33.61 16.97
N PRO A 2 -26.54 -32.89 17.76
CA PRO A 2 -26.81 -32.74 19.18
C PRO A 2 -28.20 -32.13 19.35
N ASP A 3 -28.94 -32.51 20.39
CA ASP A 3 -30.30 -32.08 20.70
C ASP A 3 -30.31 -30.56 20.96
N LEU A 4 -30.43 -29.76 19.88
CA LEU A 4 -30.59 -28.32 19.97
C LEU A 4 -31.99 -28.03 20.53
N SER A 5 -32.08 -27.15 21.51
CA SER A 5 -33.38 -26.70 22.01
C SER A 5 -34.19 -26.01 20.89
N GLN A 6 -35.50 -26.07 20.96
CA GLN A 6 -36.41 -25.39 19.98
C GLN A 6 -36.04 -23.89 19.81
N ARG A 7 -35.56 -23.25 20.88
CA ARG A 7 -35.13 -21.84 20.83
C ARG A 7 -33.82 -21.64 20.02
N GLU A 8 -32.90 -22.58 20.08
CA GLU A 8 -31.65 -22.54 19.29
C GLU A 8 -31.92 -22.77 17.82
N VAL A 9 -32.79 -23.73 17.50
CA VAL A 9 -33.25 -23.97 16.12
C VAL A 9 -33.96 -22.73 15.57
N ALA A 10 -34.87 -22.12 16.31
CA ALA A 10 -35.58 -20.90 15.89
C ALA A 10 -34.60 -19.74 15.65
N ARG A 11 -33.60 -19.54 16.53
CA ARG A 11 -32.55 -18.51 16.34
C ARG A 11 -31.70 -18.76 15.11
N TYR A 12 -31.37 -20.00 14.83
CA TYR A 12 -30.61 -20.37 13.64
C TYR A 12 -31.39 -20.09 12.36
N LEU A 13 -32.65 -20.48 12.30
CA LEU A 13 -33.55 -20.21 11.16
C LEU A 13 -33.74 -18.70 10.91
N LEU A 14 -33.85 -17.89 11.98
CA LEU A 14 -33.89 -16.44 11.87
C LEU A 14 -32.61 -15.88 11.28
N ARG A 15 -31.42 -16.38 11.70
CA ARG A 15 -30.14 -15.97 11.13
C ARG A 15 -30.02 -16.30 9.65
N LEU A 16 -30.49 -17.48 9.21
CA LEU A 16 -30.48 -17.86 7.80
C LEU A 16 -31.37 -16.90 6.98
N ARG A 17 -32.57 -16.59 7.49
CA ARG A 17 -33.46 -15.61 6.86
C ARG A 17 -32.84 -14.22 6.80
N ASP A 18 -32.30 -13.72 7.91
CA ASP A 18 -31.62 -12.41 7.94
C ASP A 18 -30.46 -12.35 6.95
N ALA A 19 -29.75 -13.47 6.76
CA ALA A 19 -28.62 -13.57 5.82
C ALA A 19 -29.06 -13.52 4.36
N SER A 20 -30.19 -14.13 4.01
CA SER A 20 -30.74 -14.01 2.65
C SER A 20 -31.35 -12.63 2.39
N ASP A 21 -31.88 -11.98 3.43
CA ASP A 21 -32.53 -10.68 3.32
C ASP A 21 -31.54 -9.51 3.27
N SER A 22 -30.35 -9.59 3.91
CA SER A 22 -29.44 -8.46 4.01
C SER A 22 -27.97 -8.85 4.08
N PHE A 23 -27.08 -8.00 3.54
CA PHE A 23 -25.64 -8.18 3.66
C PHE A 23 -25.18 -8.17 5.12
N LYS A 24 -25.79 -7.34 5.98
CA LYS A 24 -25.53 -7.35 7.43
C LYS A 24 -25.87 -8.68 8.07
N GLY A 25 -27.02 -9.27 7.70
CA GLY A 25 -27.42 -10.60 8.15
C GLY A 25 -26.43 -11.67 7.69
N PHE A 26 -25.98 -11.59 6.42
CA PHE A 26 -24.95 -12.48 5.88
C PHE A 26 -23.63 -12.41 6.67
N VAL A 27 -23.12 -11.20 6.96
CA VAL A 27 -21.93 -11.01 7.78
C VAL A 27 -22.10 -11.66 9.16
N ARG A 28 -23.26 -11.49 9.79
CA ARG A 28 -23.58 -12.09 11.10
C ARG A 28 -23.75 -13.61 11.06
N LEU A 29 -24.19 -14.17 9.94
CA LEU A 29 -24.24 -15.62 9.74
C LEU A 29 -22.83 -16.21 9.68
N MET A 30 -21.96 -15.59 8.88
CA MET A 30 -20.59 -16.05 8.68
C MET A 30 -19.71 -15.82 9.90
N TYR A 31 -19.91 -14.71 10.62
CA TYR A 31 -19.09 -14.29 11.76
C TYR A 31 -19.97 -13.80 12.93
N PRO A 32 -20.63 -14.72 13.63
CA PRO A 32 -21.62 -14.38 14.67
C PRO A 32 -21.03 -13.64 15.87
N ASP A 33 -19.74 -13.83 16.13
CA ASP A 33 -19.04 -13.26 17.29
C ASP A 33 -18.35 -11.92 17.00
N TRP A 34 -18.45 -11.41 15.77
CA TRP A 34 -17.82 -10.13 15.43
C TRP A 34 -18.60 -8.95 16.01
N VAL A 35 -17.87 -8.09 16.72
CA VAL A 35 -18.36 -6.78 17.13
C VAL A 35 -17.99 -5.78 16.03
N LEU A 36 -18.99 -5.28 15.33
CA LEU A 36 -18.81 -4.36 14.21
C LEU A 36 -18.73 -2.91 14.71
N ALA A 37 -17.69 -2.18 14.31
CA ALA A 37 -17.57 -0.75 14.54
C ALA A 37 -18.53 0.04 13.63
N ASP A 38 -18.88 1.29 14.01
CA ASP A 38 -19.85 2.12 13.30
C ASP A 38 -19.51 2.31 11.82
N PHE A 39 -18.23 2.56 11.48
CA PHE A 39 -17.80 2.72 10.09
C PHE A 39 -17.94 1.43 9.28
N GLN A 40 -17.82 0.25 9.91
CA GLN A 40 -18.04 -1.04 9.26
C GLN A 40 -19.54 -1.25 9.00
N LEU A 41 -20.40 -0.83 9.92
CA LEU A 41 -21.85 -0.83 9.72
C LEU A 41 -22.28 0.11 8.59
N GLU A 42 -21.65 1.29 8.48
CA GLU A 42 -21.87 2.23 7.37
C GLU A 42 -21.43 1.63 6.02
N LEU A 43 -20.26 0.99 5.98
CA LEU A 43 -19.78 0.29 4.78
C LEU A 43 -20.73 -0.86 4.37
N ILE A 44 -21.17 -1.68 5.34
CA ILE A 44 -22.09 -2.80 5.11
C ILE A 44 -23.43 -2.29 4.59
N ASP A 45 -23.97 -1.20 5.16
CA ASP A 45 -25.24 -0.59 4.73
C ASP A 45 -25.15 -0.07 3.29
N ALA A 46 -24.05 0.60 2.94
CA ALA A 46 -23.87 1.09 1.58
C ALA A 46 -23.76 -0.03 0.54
N LEU A 47 -23.05 -1.11 0.87
CA LEU A 47 -22.94 -2.30 0.03
C LEU A 47 -24.30 -3.01 -0.12
N ASP A 48 -25.07 -3.14 0.96
CA ASP A 48 -26.42 -3.70 0.92
C ASP A 48 -27.37 -2.84 0.04
N LYS A 49 -27.31 -1.52 0.19
CA LYS A 49 -28.09 -0.58 -0.65
C LYS A 49 -27.69 -0.64 -2.12
N LEU A 50 -26.38 -0.82 -2.42
CA LEU A 50 -25.89 -1.00 -3.78
C LEU A 50 -26.48 -2.27 -4.40
N GLU A 51 -26.46 -3.39 -3.68
CA GLU A 51 -27.03 -4.67 -4.16
C GLU A 51 -28.52 -4.52 -4.44
N ARG A 52 -29.27 -3.91 -3.54
CA ARG A 52 -30.72 -3.69 -3.67
C ARG A 52 -31.10 -2.61 -4.70
N GLY A 53 -30.15 -1.85 -5.22
CA GLY A 53 -30.42 -0.71 -6.12
C GLY A 53 -31.06 0.50 -5.41
N THR A 54 -30.95 0.58 -4.09
CA THR A 54 -31.51 1.68 -3.27
C THR A 54 -30.48 2.73 -2.88
N LEU A 55 -29.23 2.58 -3.31
CA LEU A 55 -28.15 3.57 -3.12
C LEU A 55 -28.35 4.82 -3.98
N GLY A 56 -29.17 4.74 -5.02
CA GLY A 56 -29.41 5.82 -5.99
C GLY A 56 -28.43 5.86 -7.14
N VAL A 57 -27.33 5.12 -7.07
CA VAL A 57 -26.31 4.95 -8.11
C VAL A 57 -25.83 3.51 -8.16
N ASP A 58 -25.17 3.14 -9.28
CA ASP A 58 -24.66 1.78 -9.50
C ASP A 58 -23.13 1.67 -9.30
N ASN A 59 -22.46 2.80 -8.99
CA ASN A 59 -21.02 2.86 -8.83
C ASN A 59 -20.66 3.36 -7.42
N LEU A 60 -19.79 2.61 -6.74
CA LEU A 60 -19.35 2.90 -5.37
C LEU A 60 -17.81 3.01 -5.33
N LEU A 61 -17.31 4.13 -4.87
CA LEU A 61 -15.90 4.34 -4.54
C LEU A 61 -15.73 4.32 -3.02
N ILE A 62 -14.83 3.49 -2.54
CA ILE A 62 -14.51 3.37 -1.11
C ILE A 62 -13.02 3.68 -0.94
N THR A 63 -12.72 4.72 -0.18
CA THR A 63 -11.36 5.07 0.21
C THR A 63 -11.21 4.96 1.72
N MET A 64 -10.27 4.14 2.18
CA MET A 64 -10.10 3.89 3.62
C MET A 64 -8.70 3.39 3.97
N PRO A 65 -8.28 3.56 5.25
CA PRO A 65 -6.93 3.22 5.68
C PRO A 65 -6.61 1.73 5.56
N PRO A 66 -5.31 1.38 5.49
CA PRO A 66 -4.90 -0.01 5.55
C PRO A 66 -5.30 -0.64 6.89
N ARG A 67 -5.55 -1.94 6.88
CA ARG A 67 -5.90 -2.75 8.08
C ARG A 67 -7.25 -2.40 8.75
N HIS A 68 -8.16 -1.70 8.05
CA HIS A 68 -9.52 -1.39 8.53
C HIS A 68 -10.58 -2.33 7.92
N ALA A 69 -10.20 -3.54 7.54
CA ALA A 69 -11.07 -4.60 7.02
C ALA A 69 -11.77 -4.29 5.67
N LYS A 70 -11.22 -3.35 4.85
CA LYS A 70 -11.80 -3.00 3.56
C LYS A 70 -12.00 -4.21 2.63
N SER A 71 -10.94 -5.00 2.42
CA SER A 71 -10.98 -6.17 1.55
C SER A 71 -11.85 -7.30 2.15
N THR A 72 -11.91 -7.41 3.47
CA THR A 72 -12.77 -8.40 4.14
C THR A 72 -14.24 -8.17 3.79
N PHE A 73 -14.75 -6.95 3.98
CA PHE A 73 -16.15 -6.65 3.69
C PHE A 73 -16.42 -6.46 2.20
N GLY A 74 -15.61 -5.66 1.51
CA GLY A 74 -15.88 -5.27 0.13
C GLY A 74 -15.42 -6.28 -0.92
N THR A 75 -14.30 -7.00 -0.67
CA THR A 75 -13.69 -7.87 -1.68
C THR A 75 -13.93 -9.35 -1.44
N VAL A 76 -14.23 -9.76 -0.21
CA VAL A 76 -14.51 -11.16 0.11
C VAL A 76 -15.98 -11.38 0.44
N LEU A 77 -16.50 -10.76 1.50
CA LEU A 77 -17.85 -11.06 1.98
C LEU A 77 -18.95 -10.55 1.04
N PHE A 78 -18.79 -9.34 0.52
CA PHE A 78 -19.82 -8.78 -0.35
C PHE A 78 -19.99 -9.54 -1.67
N PRO A 79 -18.93 -9.85 -2.45
CA PRO A 79 -19.11 -10.66 -3.65
C PRO A 79 -19.61 -12.07 -3.34
N SER A 80 -19.26 -12.67 -2.18
CA SER A 80 -19.83 -13.95 -1.74
C SER A 80 -21.34 -13.85 -1.55
N TYR A 81 -21.82 -12.82 -0.84
CA TYR A 81 -23.24 -12.53 -0.66
C TYR A 81 -23.94 -12.24 -1.99
N TYR A 82 -23.34 -11.37 -2.83
CA TYR A 82 -23.90 -10.98 -4.12
C TYR A 82 -24.12 -12.18 -5.04
N MET A 83 -23.15 -13.09 -5.11
CA MET A 83 -23.24 -14.29 -5.94
C MET A 83 -24.22 -15.31 -5.36
N ALA A 84 -24.22 -15.52 -4.04
CA ALA A 84 -25.16 -16.42 -3.39
C ALA A 84 -26.63 -15.97 -3.63
N LYS A 85 -26.89 -14.68 -3.62
CA LYS A 85 -28.18 -14.07 -3.86
C LYS A 85 -28.58 -14.01 -5.35
N ASN A 86 -27.58 -13.94 -6.24
CA ASN A 86 -27.77 -13.78 -7.68
C ASN A 86 -26.93 -14.82 -8.45
N PRO A 87 -27.24 -16.11 -8.35
CA PRO A 87 -26.36 -17.18 -8.82
C PRO A 87 -26.18 -17.25 -10.34
N GLN A 88 -26.96 -16.51 -11.15
CA GLN A 88 -26.80 -16.41 -12.60
C GLN A 88 -25.83 -15.31 -13.03
N ARG A 89 -25.39 -14.43 -12.09
CA ARG A 89 -24.64 -13.24 -12.41
C ARG A 89 -23.12 -13.48 -12.47
N TYR A 90 -22.46 -12.63 -13.20
CA TYR A 90 -21.02 -12.64 -13.38
C TYR A 90 -20.36 -11.63 -12.44
N THR A 91 -19.40 -12.08 -11.66
CA THR A 91 -18.60 -11.24 -10.77
C THR A 91 -17.13 -11.24 -11.24
N MET A 92 -16.55 -10.06 -11.46
CA MET A 92 -15.15 -9.89 -11.80
C MET A 92 -14.45 -9.10 -10.70
N SER A 93 -13.39 -9.69 -10.13
CA SER A 93 -12.56 -9.04 -9.11
C SER A 93 -11.15 -8.79 -9.65
N CYS A 94 -10.66 -7.55 -9.54
CA CYS A 94 -9.36 -7.12 -10.01
C CYS A 94 -8.52 -6.57 -8.86
N SER A 95 -7.23 -6.92 -8.83
CA SER A 95 -6.24 -6.36 -7.90
C SER A 95 -4.94 -6.00 -8.63
N TYR A 96 -3.96 -5.39 -7.96
CA TYR A 96 -2.70 -4.97 -8.59
C TYR A 96 -1.96 -6.11 -9.31
N ASN A 97 -2.14 -7.36 -8.90
CA ASN A 97 -1.63 -8.54 -9.61
C ASN A 97 -2.60 -9.73 -9.52
N SER A 98 -2.34 -10.74 -10.37
CA SER A 98 -3.18 -11.95 -10.45
C SER A 98 -3.10 -12.82 -9.19
N GLN A 99 -1.96 -12.86 -8.49
CA GLN A 99 -1.80 -13.67 -7.29
C GLN A 99 -2.75 -13.20 -6.19
N LEU A 100 -2.78 -11.89 -5.89
CA LEU A 100 -3.67 -11.33 -4.88
C LEU A 100 -5.15 -11.53 -5.27
N ALA A 101 -5.49 -11.29 -6.54
CA ALA A 101 -6.85 -11.51 -7.03
C ALA A 101 -7.29 -12.99 -6.87
N THR A 102 -6.39 -13.93 -7.17
CA THR A 102 -6.63 -15.38 -6.98
C THR A 102 -6.77 -15.74 -5.50
N ASP A 103 -5.98 -15.10 -4.61
CA ASP A 103 -6.08 -15.33 -3.16
C ASP A 103 -7.44 -14.86 -2.62
N PHE A 104 -7.98 -13.73 -3.10
CA PHE A 104 -9.36 -13.33 -2.83
C PHE A 104 -10.36 -14.31 -3.41
N GLY A 105 -10.15 -14.80 -4.63
CA GLY A 105 -11.01 -15.82 -5.23
C GLY A 105 -11.12 -17.10 -4.41
N ARG A 106 -10.03 -17.56 -3.79
CA ARG A 106 -10.03 -18.70 -2.85
C ARG A 106 -10.84 -18.39 -1.59
N GLN A 107 -10.68 -17.18 -1.03
CA GLN A 107 -11.43 -16.77 0.16
C GLN A 107 -12.93 -16.67 -0.12
N ILE A 108 -13.34 -16.03 -1.22
CA ILE A 108 -14.74 -15.94 -1.65
C ILE A 108 -15.31 -17.34 -1.81
N ARG A 109 -14.59 -18.21 -2.48
CA ARG A 109 -15.00 -19.59 -2.69
C ARG A 109 -15.18 -20.34 -1.36
N ALA A 110 -14.23 -20.22 -0.43
CA ALA A 110 -14.35 -20.82 0.89
C ALA A 110 -15.59 -20.34 1.66
N VAL A 111 -15.97 -19.07 1.52
CA VAL A 111 -17.19 -18.51 2.10
C VAL A 111 -18.44 -19.13 1.47
N VAL A 112 -18.52 -19.23 0.15
CA VAL A 112 -19.72 -19.76 -0.53
C VAL A 112 -19.81 -21.31 -0.45
N GLU A 113 -18.73 -22.00 -0.09
CA GLU A 113 -18.71 -23.45 0.22
C GLU A 113 -19.15 -23.75 1.66
N ASP A 114 -19.38 -22.73 2.51
CA ASP A 114 -19.85 -22.96 3.87
C ASP A 114 -21.24 -23.64 3.88
N LYS A 115 -21.43 -24.57 4.82
CA LYS A 115 -22.63 -25.39 4.93
C LYS A 115 -23.93 -24.61 5.20
N SER A 116 -23.81 -23.38 5.69
CA SER A 116 -24.96 -22.50 5.93
C SER A 116 -25.46 -21.83 4.65
N ILE A 117 -24.64 -21.73 3.61
CA ILE A 117 -24.98 -21.04 2.35
C ILE A 117 -26.13 -21.72 1.63
N PRO A 118 -26.12 -23.05 1.35
CA PRO A 118 -27.26 -23.70 0.71
C PRO A 118 -28.56 -23.63 1.55
N GLN A 119 -28.44 -23.42 2.87
CA GLN A 119 -29.60 -23.28 3.74
C GLN A 119 -30.21 -21.87 3.69
N ALA A 120 -29.35 -20.84 3.55
CA ALA A 120 -29.77 -19.44 3.42
C ALA A 120 -30.13 -19.06 1.97
N PHE A 121 -29.49 -19.69 0.99
CA PHE A 121 -29.62 -19.42 -0.44
C PHE A 121 -29.82 -20.76 -1.19
N PRO A 122 -31.02 -21.32 -1.14
CA PRO A 122 -31.30 -22.66 -1.69
C PRO A 122 -31.17 -22.75 -3.21
N ASP A 123 -31.19 -21.60 -3.90
CA ASP A 123 -31.05 -21.53 -5.36
C ASP A 123 -29.58 -21.36 -5.80
N PHE A 124 -28.63 -21.36 -4.88
CA PHE A 124 -27.20 -21.21 -5.19
C PHE A 124 -26.47 -22.55 -5.11
N HIS A 125 -25.90 -22.99 -6.23
CA HIS A 125 -25.11 -24.22 -6.31
C HIS A 125 -23.77 -23.97 -7.02
N LEU A 126 -22.68 -24.45 -6.44
CA LEU A 126 -21.36 -24.41 -7.07
C LEU A 126 -21.24 -25.55 -8.08
N SER A 127 -20.84 -25.22 -9.32
CA SER A 127 -20.54 -26.21 -10.34
C SER A 127 -19.37 -27.12 -9.92
N GLN A 128 -19.58 -28.43 -10.05
CA GLN A 128 -18.56 -29.44 -9.73
C GLN A 128 -17.39 -29.42 -10.70
N ASP A 129 -17.60 -28.96 -11.94
CA ASP A 129 -16.63 -28.99 -13.02
C ASP A 129 -15.66 -27.81 -13.06
N SER A 130 -15.90 -26.78 -12.24
CA SER A 130 -15.11 -25.54 -12.25
C SER A 130 -14.56 -25.21 -10.86
N ARG A 131 -13.35 -25.72 -10.55
CA ARG A 131 -12.73 -25.62 -9.22
C ARG A 131 -11.46 -24.77 -9.16
N ALA A 132 -11.13 -24.02 -10.21
CA ALA A 132 -9.97 -23.14 -10.21
C ALA A 132 -10.19 -21.97 -9.28
N ALA A 133 -9.12 -21.47 -8.63
CA ALA A 133 -9.23 -20.36 -7.67
C ALA A 133 -9.48 -19.01 -8.34
N ASP A 134 -9.06 -18.87 -9.60
CA ASP A 134 -9.17 -17.64 -10.40
C ASP A 134 -10.45 -17.61 -11.25
N VAL A 135 -11.05 -18.78 -11.54
CA VAL A 135 -12.31 -18.89 -12.31
C VAL A 135 -13.13 -20.06 -11.78
N TRP A 136 -14.33 -19.80 -11.33
CA TRP A 136 -15.29 -20.83 -10.96
C TRP A 136 -16.71 -20.41 -11.33
N ARG A 137 -17.62 -21.38 -11.38
CA ARG A 137 -18.96 -21.19 -11.91
C ARG A 137 -20.02 -21.70 -10.94
N THR A 138 -21.23 -21.20 -11.12
CA THR A 138 -22.45 -21.75 -10.52
C THR A 138 -23.17 -22.68 -11.50
N GLU A 139 -24.01 -23.56 -11.00
CA GLU A 139 -24.87 -24.43 -11.84
C GLU A 139 -25.93 -23.59 -12.57
N GLU A 140 -26.30 -22.44 -12.02
CA GLU A 140 -27.28 -21.50 -12.56
C GLU A 140 -26.70 -20.61 -13.69
N GLY A 141 -25.44 -20.81 -14.06
CA GLY A 141 -24.78 -20.15 -15.20
C GLY A 141 -23.98 -18.92 -14.88
N GLY A 142 -23.92 -18.49 -13.63
CA GLY A 142 -23.02 -17.39 -13.21
C GLY A 142 -21.56 -17.81 -13.12
N ALA A 143 -20.68 -16.84 -12.96
CA ALA A 143 -19.25 -17.11 -12.79
C ALA A 143 -18.54 -16.01 -11.97
N TYR A 144 -17.45 -16.43 -11.31
CA TYR A 144 -16.47 -15.55 -10.71
C TYR A 144 -15.18 -15.53 -11.52
N PHE A 145 -14.60 -14.35 -11.72
CA PHE A 145 -13.33 -14.14 -12.43
C PHE A 145 -12.38 -13.31 -11.58
N ALA A 146 -11.20 -13.85 -11.24
CA ALA A 146 -10.10 -13.11 -10.65
C ALA A 146 -9.11 -12.66 -11.72
N VAL A 147 -8.75 -11.38 -11.75
CA VAL A 147 -7.80 -10.83 -12.71
C VAL A 147 -6.83 -9.86 -12.02
N GLY A 148 -5.59 -9.83 -12.49
CA GLY A 148 -4.63 -8.78 -12.09
C GLY A 148 -4.61 -7.65 -13.11
N ILE A 149 -4.11 -6.47 -12.73
CA ILE A 149 -3.89 -5.35 -13.66
C ILE A 149 -3.00 -5.81 -14.84
N GLY A 150 -3.52 -5.68 -16.07
CA GLY A 150 -2.88 -6.15 -17.29
C GLY A 150 -3.21 -7.61 -17.67
N GLY A 151 -4.04 -8.30 -16.90
CA GLY A 151 -4.47 -9.67 -17.20
C GLY A 151 -5.54 -9.73 -18.31
N THR A 152 -5.88 -10.95 -18.76
CA THR A 152 -6.85 -11.16 -19.84
C THR A 152 -8.30 -11.11 -19.31
N THR A 153 -9.12 -10.20 -19.86
CA THR A 153 -10.54 -10.04 -19.56
C THR A 153 -11.45 -10.37 -20.74
N SER A 154 -10.88 -10.63 -21.92
CA SER A 154 -11.65 -10.90 -23.14
C SER A 154 -12.61 -12.07 -22.97
N GLY A 155 -13.86 -11.88 -23.41
CA GLY A 155 -14.92 -12.89 -23.30
C GLY A 155 -15.47 -13.11 -21.90
N ARG A 156 -15.11 -12.29 -20.91
CA ARG A 156 -15.60 -12.38 -19.53
C ARG A 156 -16.50 -11.19 -19.21
N PRO A 157 -17.83 -11.35 -19.17
CA PRO A 157 -18.74 -10.27 -18.77
C PRO A 157 -18.72 -10.05 -17.25
N ALA A 158 -19.25 -8.90 -16.80
CA ALA A 158 -19.42 -8.60 -15.38
C ALA A 158 -20.75 -7.87 -15.12
N ASN A 159 -21.57 -8.42 -14.22
CA ASN A 159 -22.69 -7.74 -13.60
C ASN A 159 -22.25 -7.03 -12.30
N LEU A 160 -21.18 -7.54 -11.67
CA LEU A 160 -20.44 -6.88 -10.59
C LEU A 160 -18.96 -6.81 -10.96
N LEU A 161 -18.43 -5.60 -11.11
CA LEU A 161 -17.00 -5.34 -11.21
C LEU A 161 -16.49 -4.81 -9.90
N LEU A 162 -15.44 -5.43 -9.39
CA LEU A 162 -14.78 -5.06 -8.15
C LEU A 162 -13.28 -4.83 -8.40
N VAL A 163 -12.76 -3.68 -7.99
CA VAL A 163 -11.34 -3.34 -8.08
C VAL A 163 -10.82 -3.04 -6.68
N ASP A 164 -9.91 -3.88 -6.17
CA ASP A 164 -9.31 -3.73 -4.84
C ASP A 164 -7.81 -3.47 -4.91
N ASP A 165 -7.38 -2.35 -4.34
CA ASP A 165 -5.98 -1.90 -4.28
C ASP A 165 -5.22 -2.14 -5.60
N PRO A 166 -5.56 -1.39 -6.69
CA PRO A 166 -4.98 -1.61 -8.02
C PRO A 166 -3.52 -1.17 -8.14
N ILE A 167 -2.96 -0.54 -7.10
CA ILE A 167 -1.56 -0.11 -6.98
C ILE A 167 -0.97 -0.78 -5.74
N LYS A 168 0.24 -1.37 -5.89
CA LYS A 168 0.86 -2.19 -4.84
C LYS A 168 1.52 -1.37 -3.74
N ALA A 169 2.27 -0.33 -4.11
CA ALA A 169 3.16 0.38 -3.21
C ALA A 169 3.40 1.83 -3.66
N ARG A 170 4.10 2.61 -2.84
CA ARG A 170 4.43 4.02 -3.08
C ARG A 170 5.17 4.21 -4.41
N GLU A 171 6.14 3.39 -4.71
CA GLU A 171 6.96 3.48 -5.92
C GLU A 171 6.09 3.35 -7.18
N ASP A 172 5.14 2.42 -7.17
CA ASP A 172 4.19 2.24 -8.28
C ASP A 172 3.24 3.44 -8.39
N ALA A 173 2.81 4.00 -7.26
CA ALA A 173 1.93 5.15 -7.21
C ALA A 173 2.61 6.44 -7.72
N GLU A 174 3.91 6.63 -7.47
CA GLU A 174 4.68 7.77 -7.97
C GLU A 174 5.01 7.64 -9.47
N SER A 175 5.06 6.41 -10.00
CA SER A 175 5.30 6.18 -11.42
C SER A 175 4.09 6.57 -12.28
N MET A 176 4.25 7.60 -13.13
CA MET A 176 3.21 8.01 -14.10
C MET A 176 2.86 6.84 -15.04
N THR A 177 3.84 6.05 -15.43
CA THR A 177 3.66 4.88 -16.30
C THR A 177 2.74 3.85 -15.64
N GLN A 178 2.91 3.56 -14.35
CA GLN A 178 2.06 2.61 -13.63
C GLN A 178 0.65 3.18 -13.41
N ARG A 179 0.51 4.47 -13.08
CA ARG A 179 -0.80 5.12 -12.98
C ARG A 179 -1.55 5.09 -14.31
N ASN A 180 -0.85 5.40 -15.42
CA ASN A 180 -1.42 5.32 -16.77
C ASN A 180 -1.81 3.88 -17.13
N LYS A 181 -0.98 2.89 -16.82
CA LYS A 181 -1.29 1.48 -17.03
C LYS A 181 -2.56 1.07 -16.28
N THR A 182 -2.68 1.44 -15.02
CA THR A 182 -3.86 1.15 -14.20
C THR A 182 -5.11 1.82 -14.75
N TRP A 183 -5.04 3.10 -15.09
CA TRP A 183 -6.14 3.85 -15.69
C TRP A 183 -6.59 3.27 -17.02
N ASN A 184 -5.65 3.06 -17.94
CA ASN A 184 -5.95 2.51 -19.26
C ASN A 184 -6.54 1.10 -19.17
N TYR A 185 -6.02 0.28 -18.26
CA TYR A 185 -6.57 -1.07 -18.05
C TYR A 185 -7.99 -1.01 -17.46
N TYR A 186 -8.24 -0.12 -16.49
CA TYR A 186 -9.58 0.09 -15.97
C TYR A 186 -10.54 0.51 -17.07
N THR A 187 -10.23 1.53 -17.85
CA THR A 187 -11.15 2.12 -18.83
C THR A 187 -11.33 1.24 -20.08
N SER A 188 -10.27 0.60 -20.58
CA SER A 188 -10.30 -0.16 -21.83
C SER A 188 -10.61 -1.65 -21.64
N ALA A 189 -10.27 -2.24 -20.50
CA ALA A 189 -10.40 -3.66 -20.29
C ALA A 189 -11.44 -4.04 -19.21
N LEU A 190 -11.50 -3.34 -18.08
CA LEU A 190 -12.42 -3.68 -16.98
C LEU A 190 -13.81 -3.07 -17.19
N ALA A 191 -13.91 -1.77 -17.34
CA ALA A 191 -15.20 -1.08 -17.48
C ALA A 191 -15.99 -1.54 -18.73
N THR A 192 -15.29 -1.94 -19.79
CA THR A 192 -15.91 -2.51 -21.00
C THR A 192 -16.50 -3.92 -20.78
N ARG A 193 -16.27 -4.56 -19.65
CA ARG A 193 -16.88 -5.87 -19.31
C ARG A 193 -18.24 -5.73 -18.65
N LEU A 194 -18.59 -4.54 -18.18
CA LEU A 194 -19.88 -4.28 -17.55
C LEU A 194 -21.02 -4.55 -18.51
N GLN A 195 -21.90 -5.47 -18.12
CA GLN A 195 -22.99 -5.93 -18.95
C GLN A 195 -24.32 -5.76 -18.20
N PRO A 196 -25.25 -4.95 -18.71
CA PRO A 196 -26.61 -4.90 -18.18
C PRO A 196 -27.35 -6.20 -18.46
N GLU A 197 -28.29 -6.53 -17.61
CA GLU A 197 -29.18 -7.71 -17.81
C GLU A 197 -30.29 -7.40 -18.83
N SER A 198 -30.86 -8.46 -19.37
CA SER A 198 -31.98 -8.36 -20.33
C SER A 198 -33.22 -7.68 -19.75
N ASN A 199 -33.39 -7.73 -18.42
CA ASN A 199 -34.47 -7.07 -17.69
C ASN A 199 -34.23 -5.57 -17.44
N GLY A 200 -33.09 -5.02 -17.92
CA GLY A 200 -32.66 -3.62 -17.71
C GLY A 200 -31.89 -3.35 -16.41
N THR A 201 -31.64 -4.37 -15.59
CA THR A 201 -30.79 -4.19 -14.38
C THR A 201 -29.39 -3.78 -14.80
N LYS A 202 -28.94 -2.64 -14.27
CA LYS A 202 -27.60 -2.11 -14.55
C LYS A 202 -26.52 -2.88 -13.80
N PRO A 203 -25.34 -3.08 -14.40
CA PRO A 203 -24.19 -3.65 -13.72
C PRO A 203 -23.71 -2.71 -12.62
N LYS A 204 -23.04 -3.27 -11.62
CA LYS A 204 -22.55 -2.53 -10.47
C LYS A 204 -21.02 -2.48 -10.47
N GLN A 205 -20.46 -1.36 -10.03
CA GLN A 205 -19.02 -1.21 -9.85
C GLN A 205 -18.68 -0.86 -8.41
N ILE A 206 -17.66 -1.48 -7.89
CA ILE A 206 -17.08 -1.14 -6.59
C ILE A 206 -15.58 -0.97 -6.79
N ILE A 207 -15.06 0.18 -6.42
CA ILE A 207 -13.62 0.45 -6.37
C ILE A 207 -13.25 0.71 -4.93
N ILE A 208 -12.36 -0.11 -4.40
CA ILE A 208 -11.90 -0.04 -3.01
C ILE A 208 -10.40 0.17 -3.05
N LEU A 209 -9.92 1.22 -2.43
CA LEU A 209 -8.47 1.45 -2.38
C LEU A 209 -8.05 2.30 -1.18
N THR A 210 -6.78 2.21 -0.88
CA THR A 210 -6.07 3.20 -0.08
C THR A 210 -5.48 4.24 -1.01
N ARG A 211 -5.61 5.53 -0.69
CA ARG A 211 -5.10 6.61 -1.54
C ARG A 211 -3.58 6.73 -1.43
N TRP A 212 -2.90 6.66 -2.56
CA TRP A 212 -1.44 6.77 -2.62
C TRP A 212 -0.98 8.08 -3.26
N HIS A 213 -1.71 8.56 -4.26
CA HIS A 213 -1.33 9.71 -5.07
C HIS A 213 -2.59 10.49 -5.50
N PRO A 214 -2.55 11.85 -5.64
CA PRO A 214 -3.71 12.60 -6.14
C PRO A 214 -4.22 12.13 -7.51
N ASP A 215 -3.31 11.71 -8.38
CA ASP A 215 -3.56 11.17 -9.72
C ASP A 215 -3.61 9.62 -9.74
N ASP A 216 -4.07 8.98 -8.65
CA ASP A 216 -4.38 7.55 -8.63
C ASP A 216 -5.73 7.25 -9.31
N LEU A 217 -6.13 5.98 -9.37
CA LEU A 217 -7.40 5.60 -9.99
C LEU A 217 -8.59 6.39 -9.43
N ALA A 218 -8.68 6.57 -8.11
CA ALA A 218 -9.74 7.34 -7.49
C ALA A 218 -9.67 8.83 -7.87
N GLY A 219 -8.46 9.43 -7.85
CA GLY A 219 -8.28 10.83 -8.24
C GLY A 219 -8.68 11.10 -9.68
N ARG A 220 -8.37 10.18 -10.60
CA ARG A 220 -8.80 10.30 -12.02
C ARG A 220 -10.30 10.11 -12.18
N LEU A 221 -10.90 9.17 -11.46
CA LEU A 221 -12.36 8.99 -11.47
C LEU A 221 -13.08 10.26 -11.00
N MET A 222 -12.60 10.91 -9.95
CA MET A 222 -13.16 12.15 -9.41
C MET A 222 -13.10 13.33 -10.41
N GLN A 223 -12.33 13.21 -11.49
CA GLN A 223 -12.21 14.22 -12.57
C GLN A 223 -13.06 13.89 -13.80
N THR A 224 -13.79 12.77 -13.81
CA THR A 224 -14.63 12.36 -14.94
C THR A 224 -15.98 13.07 -14.95
N GLU A 225 -16.63 13.12 -16.13
CA GLU A 225 -18.00 13.59 -16.28
C GLU A 225 -18.98 12.75 -15.44
N ASP A 226 -18.81 11.41 -15.42
CA ASP A 226 -19.64 10.52 -14.62
C ASP A 226 -19.60 10.87 -13.12
N TRP A 227 -18.47 11.36 -12.63
CA TRP A 227 -18.37 11.88 -11.27
C TRP A 227 -19.11 13.20 -11.09
N ALA A 228 -18.92 14.13 -12.00
CA ALA A 228 -19.58 15.43 -11.97
C ALA A 228 -21.11 15.31 -12.09
N GLU A 229 -21.60 14.31 -12.80
CA GLU A 229 -23.03 13.98 -12.94
C GLU A 229 -23.59 13.19 -11.73
N GLY A 230 -22.79 12.90 -10.72
CA GLY A 230 -23.22 12.20 -9.52
C GLY A 230 -23.52 10.70 -9.73
N ARG A 231 -22.91 10.06 -10.74
CA ARG A 231 -23.07 8.62 -11.00
C ARG A 231 -22.27 7.73 -10.04
N TRP A 232 -21.46 8.32 -9.18
CA TRP A 232 -20.65 7.65 -8.17
C TRP A 232 -21.07 8.06 -6.77
N HIS A 233 -21.23 7.09 -5.89
CA HIS A 233 -21.27 7.32 -4.45
C HIS A 233 -19.87 7.13 -3.87
N HIS A 234 -19.38 8.08 -3.08
CA HIS A 234 -18.05 8.02 -2.46
C HIS A 234 -18.17 7.90 -0.95
N ILE A 235 -17.60 6.85 -0.40
CA ILE A 235 -17.41 6.69 1.03
C ILE A 235 -15.93 6.88 1.34
N ASN A 236 -15.64 7.91 2.12
CA ASN A 236 -14.28 8.25 2.54
C ASN A 236 -14.14 8.08 4.05
N PHE A 237 -13.28 7.16 4.47
CA PHE A 237 -12.99 6.89 5.87
C PHE A 237 -11.56 7.35 6.23
N PRO A 238 -11.36 8.56 6.76
CA PRO A 238 -10.07 8.95 7.33
C PRO A 238 -9.84 8.23 8.67
N ALA A 239 -8.59 7.85 8.96
CA ALA A 239 -8.24 7.17 10.21
C ALA A 239 -8.45 8.04 11.46
N ILE A 240 -8.30 9.36 11.30
CA ILE A 240 -8.65 10.35 12.33
C ILE A 240 -9.73 11.26 11.74
N LYS A 241 -10.85 11.35 12.41
CA LYS A 241 -11.98 12.20 12.04
C LYS A 241 -12.19 13.29 13.09
N GLN A 242 -12.75 14.42 12.66
CA GLN A 242 -13.22 15.46 13.55
C GLN A 242 -14.63 15.10 14.03
N VAL A 243 -14.80 14.98 15.32
CA VAL A 243 -16.10 14.73 15.95
C VAL A 243 -16.48 15.89 16.86
N ASN A 244 -17.76 16.12 17.06
CA ASN A 244 -18.20 17.13 18.00
C ASN A 244 -17.85 16.68 19.43
N SER A 245 -17.08 17.50 20.15
CA SER A 245 -16.64 17.21 21.52
C SER A 245 -17.76 17.27 22.56
N GLY A 246 -18.96 17.69 22.17
CA GLY A 246 -20.03 18.01 23.11
C GLY A 246 -19.90 19.39 23.75
N LYS A 247 -18.84 20.13 23.44
CA LYS A 247 -18.55 21.47 23.93
C LYS A 247 -18.80 22.51 22.86
N ILE A 248 -19.25 23.70 23.26
CA ILE A 248 -19.38 24.84 22.36
C ILE A 248 -18.12 25.68 22.45
N ARG A 249 -17.53 26.02 21.32
CA ARG A 249 -16.33 26.86 21.26
C ARG A 249 -16.64 28.23 21.87
N ARG A 250 -15.94 28.59 22.92
CA ARG A 250 -16.05 29.90 23.58
C ARG A 250 -15.35 31.00 22.77
N ASN A 251 -15.83 31.29 21.58
CA ASN A 251 -15.31 32.43 20.82
C ASN A 251 -15.95 33.73 21.39
N HIS A 252 -15.27 34.37 22.32
CA HIS A 252 -15.56 35.69 22.84
C HIS A 252 -16.87 35.88 23.66
N LEU A 253 -17.63 34.82 23.90
CA LEU A 253 -18.86 34.90 24.69
C LEU A 253 -18.60 34.39 26.11
N ALA A 254 -18.95 35.18 27.10
CA ALA A 254 -18.98 34.75 28.48
C ALA A 254 -20.15 33.77 28.72
N GLU A 255 -20.10 32.97 29.80
CA GLU A 255 -21.13 31.97 30.11
C GLU A 255 -22.52 32.57 30.33
N ASP A 256 -22.58 33.82 30.68
CA ASP A 256 -23.79 34.63 30.89
C ASP A 256 -24.31 35.29 29.60
N HIS A 257 -23.62 35.18 28.48
CA HIS A 257 -24.05 35.80 27.24
C HIS A 257 -25.32 35.12 26.67
N PRO A 258 -26.35 35.90 26.22
CA PRO A 258 -27.63 35.36 25.76
C PRO A 258 -27.56 34.36 24.60
N GLN A 259 -26.46 34.35 23.83
CA GLN A 259 -26.22 33.41 22.74
C GLN A 259 -25.33 32.23 23.15
N TYR A 260 -24.92 32.16 24.41
CA TYR A 260 -24.21 31.01 24.94
C TYR A 260 -25.16 29.82 25.04
N ILE A 261 -24.95 28.79 24.27
CA ILE A 261 -25.84 27.63 24.24
C ILE A 261 -25.17 26.47 25.00
N GLN A 262 -25.71 26.16 26.16
CA GLN A 262 -25.46 24.90 26.86
C GLN A 262 -26.35 23.83 26.23
N THR A 263 -25.88 23.11 25.22
CA THR A 263 -26.65 21.99 24.69
C THR A 263 -25.91 20.68 24.94
N LYS A 264 -26.60 19.75 25.55
CA LYS A 264 -26.13 18.36 25.71
C LYS A 264 -26.22 17.57 24.42
N ASP A 265 -26.97 18.04 23.44
CA ASP A 265 -27.20 17.38 22.17
C ASP A 265 -26.87 18.31 20.99
N LEU A 266 -25.64 18.17 20.47
CA LEU A 266 -25.16 18.94 19.33
C LEU A 266 -25.81 18.51 18.00
N ASN A 267 -26.41 17.35 17.94
CA ASN A 267 -27.11 16.87 16.74
C ASN A 267 -28.42 17.63 16.50
N ALA A 268 -28.98 18.23 17.57
CA ALA A 268 -30.15 19.09 17.49
C ALA A 268 -29.85 20.50 16.99
N LEU A 269 -28.57 20.89 16.84
CA LEU A 269 -28.20 22.23 16.37
C LEU A 269 -28.34 22.36 14.85
N SER A 270 -28.81 23.56 14.44
CA SER A 270 -28.78 23.94 13.03
C SER A 270 -27.32 23.96 12.47
N PRO A 271 -27.09 23.79 11.15
CA PRO A 271 -25.76 23.82 10.56
C PRO A 271 -24.91 25.03 10.92
N ALA A 272 -25.52 26.23 11.01
CA ALA A 272 -24.84 27.45 11.41
C ALA A 272 -24.37 27.43 12.87
N LYS A 273 -25.10 26.77 13.76
CA LYS A 273 -24.73 26.61 15.16
C LYS A 273 -23.73 25.50 15.41
N ARG A 274 -23.69 24.48 14.52
CA ARG A 274 -22.67 23.43 14.57
C ARG A 274 -21.26 23.93 14.26
N THR A 275 -21.13 25.02 13.49
CA THR A 275 -19.83 25.66 13.22
C THR A 275 -19.20 26.29 14.45
N ILE A 276 -19.97 26.50 15.52
CA ILE A 276 -19.48 27.06 16.79
C ILE A 276 -19.05 25.95 17.76
N ALA A 277 -19.49 24.72 17.52
CA ALA A 277 -19.13 23.57 18.37
C ALA A 277 -17.64 23.24 18.26
N GLU A 278 -17.01 23.02 19.42
CA GLU A 278 -15.65 22.46 19.43
C GLU A 278 -15.64 21.07 18.86
N THR A 279 -14.67 20.81 18.01
CA THR A 279 -14.40 19.48 17.49
C THR A 279 -13.18 18.90 18.18
N GLU A 280 -13.19 17.61 18.36
CA GLU A 280 -12.02 16.85 18.81
C GLU A 280 -11.68 15.76 17.79
N GLU A 281 -10.42 15.38 17.79
CA GLU A 281 -9.96 14.29 16.96
C GLU A 281 -10.34 12.95 17.59
N ALA A 282 -10.97 12.09 16.80
CA ALA A 282 -11.30 10.75 17.21
C ALA A 282 -10.80 9.74 16.17
N PRO A 283 -10.21 8.62 16.60
CA PRO A 283 -9.83 7.57 15.67
C PRO A 283 -11.08 6.90 15.07
N LEU A 284 -10.93 6.43 13.80
CA LEU A 284 -11.99 5.72 13.11
C LEU A 284 -12.34 4.40 13.82
N TRP A 285 -11.34 3.73 14.38
CA TRP A 285 -11.47 2.46 15.09
C TRP A 285 -10.67 2.48 16.40
N PRO A 286 -11.23 3.07 17.49
CA PRO A 286 -10.49 3.32 18.73
C PRO A 286 -9.95 2.04 19.39
N GLU A 287 -10.72 0.95 19.34
CA GLU A 287 -10.35 -0.32 19.99
C GLU A 287 -9.12 -0.96 19.35
N ARG A 288 -8.83 -0.63 18.10
CA ARG A 288 -7.72 -1.23 17.34
C ARG A 288 -6.59 -0.26 17.03
N PHE A 289 -6.93 0.99 16.80
CA PHE A 289 -6.01 2.06 16.46
C PHE A 289 -6.25 3.27 17.35
N PRO A 290 -5.72 3.27 18.58
CA PRO A 290 -5.83 4.41 19.50
C PRO A 290 -5.28 5.70 18.86
N LEU A 291 -5.85 6.84 19.22
CA LEU A 291 -5.46 8.14 18.67
C LEU A 291 -3.97 8.43 18.84
N GLU A 292 -3.39 8.07 19.98
CA GLU A 292 -1.96 8.25 20.25
C GLU A 292 -1.07 7.50 19.27
N ASP A 293 -1.42 6.25 18.94
CA ASP A 293 -0.69 5.44 17.96
C ASP A 293 -0.80 6.03 16.55
N LEU A 294 -1.98 6.54 16.17
CA LEU A 294 -2.17 7.22 14.90
C LEU A 294 -1.35 8.51 14.84
N LYS A 295 -1.34 9.31 15.91
CA LYS A 295 -0.52 10.53 16.01
C LYS A 295 0.99 10.24 16.01
N ARG A 296 1.42 9.12 16.57
CA ARG A 296 2.81 8.67 16.47
C ARG A 296 3.17 8.34 15.01
N ARG A 297 2.30 7.66 14.26
CA ARG A 297 2.48 7.37 12.83
C ARG A 297 2.50 8.64 11.98
N GLU A 298 1.62 9.60 12.30
CA GLU A 298 1.57 10.91 11.64
C GLU A 298 2.90 11.66 11.80
N ARG A 299 3.45 11.72 13.02
CA ARG A 299 4.77 12.34 13.28
C ARG A 299 5.92 11.61 12.60
N LEU A 300 5.85 10.28 12.50
CA LEU A 300 6.89 9.47 11.87
C LEU A 300 6.95 9.71 10.35
N ASN A 301 5.80 9.82 9.70
CA ASN A 301 5.71 10.01 8.25
C ASN A 301 4.43 10.77 7.88
N PRO A 302 4.44 12.12 7.97
CA PRO A 302 3.26 12.95 7.72
C PRO A 302 2.66 12.74 6.33
N ARG A 303 3.50 12.59 5.30
CA ARG A 303 3.06 12.38 3.92
C ARG A 303 2.31 11.05 3.75
N GLU A 304 2.91 9.96 4.21
CA GLU A 304 2.26 8.64 4.16
C GLU A 304 0.98 8.64 4.99
N PHE A 305 0.99 9.30 6.14
CA PHE A 305 -0.19 9.40 6.98
C PHE A 305 -1.31 10.17 6.30
N ALA A 306 -1.04 11.33 5.71
CA ALA A 306 -2.02 12.09 4.94
C ALA A 306 -2.59 11.27 3.77
N SER A 307 -1.75 10.56 3.04
CA SER A 307 -2.17 9.73 1.91
C SER A 307 -2.96 8.51 2.37
N LEU A 308 -2.29 7.60 3.11
CA LEU A 308 -2.84 6.27 3.39
C LEU A 308 -3.87 6.26 4.52
N TYR A 309 -3.64 7.09 5.55
CA TYR A 309 -4.50 7.09 6.73
C TYR A 309 -5.61 8.13 6.63
N GLN A 310 -5.32 9.33 6.10
CA GLN A 310 -6.33 10.38 5.96
C GLN A 310 -7.00 10.42 4.57
N GLN A 311 -6.58 9.58 3.64
CA GLN A 311 -7.09 9.51 2.26
C GLN A 311 -6.96 10.84 1.50
N GLN A 312 -5.99 11.67 1.90
CA GLN A 312 -5.70 12.99 1.35
C GLN A 312 -4.29 13.05 0.77
N PRO A 313 -4.03 12.32 -0.32
CA PRO A 313 -2.72 12.40 -0.97
C PRO A 313 -2.51 13.80 -1.56
N PHE A 314 -1.29 14.33 -1.46
CA PHE A 314 -0.91 15.59 -2.07
C PHE A 314 0.40 15.44 -2.85
N ILE A 315 0.53 16.22 -3.91
CA ILE A 315 1.79 16.37 -4.63
C ILE A 315 2.57 17.45 -3.89
N GLN A 316 3.79 17.12 -3.48
CA GLN A 316 4.68 18.19 -3.03
C GLN A 316 4.97 19.10 -4.23
N GLY A 317 4.43 20.29 -4.21
CA GLY A 317 4.68 21.29 -5.23
C GLY A 317 6.01 22.00 -5.00
N GLY A 318 6.78 22.23 -6.06
CA GLY A 318 8.08 22.87 -6.03
C GLY A 318 9.22 21.84 -6.05
N ASN A 319 10.43 22.24 -5.72
CA ASN A 319 11.57 21.36 -5.58
C ASN A 319 11.26 20.21 -4.62
N LEU A 320 11.53 18.97 -5.04
CA LEU A 320 11.11 17.77 -4.31
C LEU A 320 11.76 17.67 -2.93
N ILE A 321 12.99 18.15 -2.78
CA ILE A 321 13.74 18.13 -1.53
C ILE A 321 13.96 19.57 -1.08
N LYS A 322 13.60 19.88 0.17
CA LYS A 322 13.76 21.22 0.72
C LYS A 322 15.02 21.31 1.59
N THR A 323 15.66 22.50 1.58
CA THR A 323 16.87 22.74 2.36
C THR A 323 16.64 22.55 3.86
N GLU A 324 15.48 22.96 4.39
CA GLU A 324 15.15 22.90 5.81
C GLU A 324 14.93 21.47 6.34
N TRP A 325 14.81 20.47 5.50
CA TRP A 325 14.65 19.08 5.92
C TRP A 325 15.95 18.39 6.32
N TRP A 326 17.10 18.91 5.82
CA TRP A 326 18.40 18.37 6.15
C TRP A 326 18.82 18.74 7.57
N GLN A 327 18.98 17.73 8.41
CA GLN A 327 19.53 17.92 9.75
C GLN A 327 21.05 18.05 9.68
N LYS A 328 21.66 18.80 10.58
CA LYS A 328 23.12 18.97 10.61
C LYS A 328 23.73 18.22 11.79
N TYR A 329 24.90 17.66 11.57
CA TYR A 329 25.73 17.07 12.61
C TYR A 329 27.14 17.67 12.60
N PRO A 330 27.84 17.70 13.77
CA PRO A 330 29.23 18.21 13.85
C PRO A 330 30.17 17.36 12.99
N SER A 331 31.02 18.00 12.21
CA SER A 331 31.95 17.34 11.26
C SER A 331 32.98 16.43 11.91
N ASP A 332 33.12 16.47 13.24
CA ASP A 332 34.02 15.63 14.05
C ASP A 332 33.33 14.34 14.55
N LEU A 333 32.11 14.05 14.10
CA LEU A 333 31.40 12.83 14.49
C LEU A 333 32.21 11.58 14.14
N SER A 334 32.48 10.75 15.17
CA SER A 334 33.26 9.53 14.98
C SER A 334 32.48 8.47 14.18
N PRO A 335 33.13 7.81 13.19
CA PRO A 335 32.52 6.68 12.47
C PRO A 335 32.06 5.51 13.35
N GLU A 336 32.59 5.39 14.57
CA GLU A 336 32.21 4.35 15.55
C GLU A 336 30.77 4.48 16.04
N ASN A 337 30.14 5.64 15.80
CA ASN A 337 28.74 5.88 16.14
C ASN A 337 27.76 5.16 15.19
N PHE A 338 28.23 4.66 14.04
CA PHE A 338 27.37 4.02 13.07
C PHE A 338 27.24 2.50 13.30
N SER A 339 26.03 2.01 13.32
CA SER A 339 25.72 0.57 13.34
C SER A 339 26.01 -0.09 12.00
N THR A 340 25.87 0.67 10.92
CA THR A 340 26.09 0.25 9.53
C THR A 340 26.64 1.41 8.72
N LEU A 341 27.70 1.16 7.94
CA LEU A 341 28.27 2.11 6.98
C LEU A 341 28.30 1.45 5.60
N ILE A 342 27.88 2.15 4.55
CA ILE A 342 27.87 1.68 3.17
C ILE A 342 28.43 2.74 2.21
N ILE A 343 28.78 2.31 1.00
CA ILE A 343 29.06 3.20 -0.13
C ILE A 343 28.03 2.90 -1.21
N ALA A 344 27.33 3.90 -1.72
CA ALA A 344 26.41 3.80 -2.85
C ALA A 344 26.98 4.54 -4.05
N VAL A 345 27.06 3.88 -5.21
CA VAL A 345 27.77 4.38 -6.39
C VAL A 345 26.85 4.42 -7.61
N ASP A 346 26.65 5.61 -8.16
CA ASP A 346 26.14 5.83 -9.51
C ASP A 346 27.30 6.06 -10.48
N THR A 347 27.28 5.39 -11.65
CA THR A 347 28.43 5.32 -12.54
C THR A 347 28.18 5.94 -13.92
N ALA A 348 29.06 6.86 -14.33
CA ALA A 348 29.20 7.32 -15.71
C ALA A 348 30.67 7.22 -16.15
N PHE A 349 30.94 6.74 -17.39
CA PHE A 349 32.31 6.46 -17.85
C PHE A 349 32.78 7.38 -18.99
N LYS A 350 32.40 8.63 -19.02
CA LYS A 350 32.84 9.57 -20.04
C LYS A 350 33.48 10.81 -19.42
N LYS A 351 34.63 11.20 -19.95
CA LYS A 351 35.37 12.42 -19.53
C LYS A 351 35.00 13.68 -20.31
N THR A 352 33.94 13.65 -21.15
CA THR A 352 33.53 14.83 -21.91
C THR A 352 32.86 15.87 -21.02
N GLU A 353 32.95 17.14 -21.37
CA GLU A 353 32.31 18.22 -20.61
C GLU A 353 30.79 18.04 -20.45
N THR A 354 30.15 17.42 -21.43
CA THR A 354 28.71 17.12 -21.47
C THR A 354 28.34 15.78 -20.82
N ALA A 355 29.31 15.02 -20.26
CA ALA A 355 29.02 13.73 -19.63
C ALA A 355 28.49 13.90 -18.20
N ASP A 356 27.69 12.94 -17.75
CA ASP A 356 27.22 12.81 -16.38
C ASP A 356 28.41 12.54 -15.42
N TYR A 357 28.23 12.85 -14.14
CA TYR A 357 29.23 12.58 -13.12
C TYR A 357 29.13 11.13 -12.63
N SER A 358 30.27 10.56 -12.27
CA SER A 358 30.29 9.39 -11.38
C SER A 358 30.29 9.88 -9.95
N VAL A 359 29.36 9.36 -9.15
CA VAL A 359 29.18 9.76 -7.75
C VAL A 359 29.22 8.54 -6.85
N ALA A 360 29.97 8.65 -5.73
CA ALA A 360 29.92 7.67 -4.66
C ALA A 360 29.60 8.37 -3.34
N VAL A 361 28.48 8.00 -2.73
CA VAL A 361 28.02 8.51 -1.43
C VAL A 361 28.37 7.51 -0.35
N VAL A 362 29.11 7.93 0.65
CA VAL A 362 29.33 7.18 1.89
C VAL A 362 28.25 7.57 2.88
N ALA A 363 27.47 6.61 3.33
CA ALA A 363 26.39 6.85 4.28
C ALA A 363 26.43 5.87 5.43
N GLY A 364 26.13 6.35 6.63
CA GLY A 364 26.04 5.56 7.85
C GLY A 364 24.65 5.63 8.48
N MET A 365 24.28 4.61 9.22
CA MET A 365 23.08 4.59 10.03
C MET A 365 23.46 4.33 11.49
N ASP A 366 22.92 5.12 12.41
CA ASP A 366 23.12 4.94 13.84
C ASP A 366 22.19 3.87 14.44
N ARG A 367 22.22 3.69 15.76
CA ARG A 367 21.36 2.72 16.47
C ARG A 367 19.91 3.15 16.55
N ASN A 368 19.60 4.42 16.35
CA ASN A 368 18.24 4.96 16.34
C ASN A 368 17.59 4.80 14.96
N GLY A 369 18.37 4.41 13.95
CA GLY A 369 17.96 4.30 12.55
C GLY A 369 18.04 5.63 11.81
N ASP A 370 18.73 6.65 12.35
CA ASP A 370 19.00 7.89 11.67
C ASP A 370 20.17 7.74 10.69
N ILE A 371 20.06 8.38 9.53
CA ILE A 371 20.98 8.20 8.40
C ILE A 371 21.87 9.44 8.24
N TYR A 372 23.15 9.22 8.05
CA TYR A 372 24.17 10.25 7.95
C TYR A 372 24.88 10.16 6.60
N ILE A 373 24.89 11.23 5.82
CA ILE A 373 25.74 11.38 4.64
C ILE A 373 27.12 11.82 5.11
N VAL A 374 28.11 10.94 4.96
CA VAL A 374 29.40 11.08 5.64
C VAL A 374 30.48 11.63 4.71
N ASP A 375 30.47 11.18 3.45
CA ASP A 375 31.47 11.59 2.45
C ASP A 375 30.88 11.45 1.04
N ILE A 376 31.28 12.30 0.10
CA ILE A 376 30.88 12.25 -1.30
C ILE A 376 32.11 12.35 -2.20
N LEU A 377 32.30 11.35 -3.05
CA LEU A 377 33.20 11.40 -4.19
C LEU A 377 32.41 11.74 -5.44
N ARG A 378 32.68 12.85 -6.09
CA ARG A 378 32.06 13.29 -7.35
C ARG A 378 33.11 13.68 -8.37
N GLY A 379 32.95 13.25 -9.61
CA GLY A 379 33.83 13.65 -10.69
C GLY A 379 33.53 12.97 -12.01
N LYS A 380 34.15 13.48 -13.07
CA LYS A 380 34.10 12.90 -14.42
C LYS A 380 35.36 12.05 -14.61
N TYR A 381 35.18 10.75 -14.52
CA TYR A 381 36.30 9.78 -14.52
C TYR A 381 36.16 8.82 -15.71
N ASP A 382 37.30 8.39 -16.27
CA ASP A 382 37.33 7.18 -17.07
C ASP A 382 37.29 5.93 -16.16
N PHE A 383 37.06 4.78 -16.77
CA PHE A 383 36.90 3.53 -16.04
C PHE A 383 38.09 3.18 -15.12
N PRO A 384 39.36 3.23 -15.58
CA PRO A 384 40.51 2.96 -14.70
C PRO A 384 40.63 3.92 -13.53
N GLU A 385 40.38 5.20 -13.75
CA GLU A 385 40.48 6.22 -12.72
C GLU A 385 39.37 6.05 -11.68
N LEU A 386 38.10 5.86 -12.11
CA LEU A 386 36.98 5.62 -11.21
C LEU A 386 37.25 4.40 -10.33
N LYS A 387 37.70 3.29 -10.94
CA LYS A 387 38.04 2.08 -10.22
C LYS A 387 39.06 2.34 -9.11
N GLN A 388 40.17 3.05 -9.42
CA GLN A 388 41.20 3.37 -8.45
C GLN A 388 40.71 4.29 -7.34
N ARG A 389 39.83 5.23 -7.65
CA ARG A 389 39.20 6.12 -6.64
C ARG A 389 38.28 5.36 -5.71
N LEU A 390 37.49 4.45 -6.23
CA LEU A 390 36.60 3.61 -5.40
C LEU A 390 37.38 2.66 -4.50
N ILE A 391 38.49 2.09 -4.99
CA ILE A 391 39.40 1.27 -4.15
C ILE A 391 39.96 2.11 -3.01
N ARG A 392 40.43 3.36 -3.27
CA ARG A 392 40.93 4.25 -2.23
C ARG A 392 39.82 4.63 -1.23
N LEU A 393 38.63 4.94 -1.72
CA LEU A 393 37.48 5.27 -0.88
C LEU A 393 37.11 4.08 0.02
N ASN A 394 37.02 2.88 -0.53
CA ASN A 394 36.78 1.66 0.24
C ASN A 394 37.84 1.43 1.32
N ASN A 395 39.14 1.59 0.97
CA ASN A 395 40.24 1.40 1.92
C ASN A 395 40.23 2.43 3.05
N ARG A 396 39.83 3.68 2.76
CA ARG A 396 39.64 4.74 3.76
C ARG A 396 38.59 4.37 4.81
N TRP A 397 37.52 3.72 4.39
CA TRP A 397 36.34 3.44 5.24
C TRP A 397 36.31 2.01 5.77
N ARG A 398 37.05 1.05 5.19
CA ARG A 398 37.07 -0.36 5.56
C ARG A 398 37.38 -0.60 7.04
N GLY A 399 38.35 0.13 7.60
CA GLY A 399 38.72 0.08 9.02
C GLY A 399 37.74 0.80 9.96
N ARG A 400 36.68 1.42 9.44
CA ARG A 400 35.74 2.27 10.16
C ARG A 400 34.30 1.73 10.11
N GLY A 401 34.14 0.43 9.90
CA GLY A 401 32.82 -0.21 9.91
C GLY A 401 32.10 -0.30 8.56
N LEU A 402 32.79 0.00 7.43
CA LEU A 402 32.24 -0.19 6.10
C LEU A 402 31.85 -1.65 5.86
N ARG A 403 30.58 -1.89 5.53
CA ARG A 403 30.05 -3.23 5.28
C ARG A 403 30.10 -3.64 3.82
N ALA A 404 29.64 -2.78 2.92
CA ALA A 404 29.57 -3.09 1.49
C ALA A 404 29.56 -1.82 0.64
N MET A 405 29.95 -1.99 -0.63
CA MET A 405 29.77 -1.01 -1.70
C MET A 405 28.66 -1.48 -2.62
N TYR A 406 27.63 -0.67 -2.81
CA TYR A 406 26.52 -0.91 -3.72
C TYR A 406 26.76 -0.12 -5.00
N ILE A 407 26.65 -0.78 -6.15
CA ILE A 407 26.85 -0.15 -7.46
C ILE A 407 25.59 -0.42 -8.30
N GLU A 408 25.08 0.61 -8.96
CA GLU A 408 23.92 0.48 -9.83
C GLU A 408 24.19 -0.54 -10.95
N ASP A 409 23.28 -1.53 -11.08
CA ASP A 409 23.38 -2.63 -12.07
C ASP A 409 22.88 -2.15 -13.46
N LYS A 410 23.57 -1.16 -14.01
CA LYS A 410 23.45 -0.72 -15.41
C LYS A 410 24.62 -1.28 -16.24
N ALA A 411 24.52 -1.17 -17.56
CA ALA A 411 25.60 -1.62 -18.46
C ALA A 411 26.99 -1.06 -18.10
N SER A 412 27.03 0.20 -17.64
CA SER A 412 28.26 0.86 -17.13
C SER A 412 28.76 0.25 -15.82
N GLY A 413 27.87 -0.13 -14.91
CA GLY A 413 28.22 -0.67 -13.58
C GLY A 413 28.69 -2.12 -13.61
N GLN A 414 28.19 -2.94 -14.52
CA GLN A 414 28.44 -4.41 -14.54
C GLN A 414 29.92 -4.76 -14.66
N SER A 415 30.65 -4.13 -15.58
CA SER A 415 32.08 -4.36 -15.74
C SER A 415 32.88 -3.95 -14.50
N LEU A 416 32.49 -2.82 -13.88
CA LEU A 416 33.12 -2.32 -12.67
C LEU A 416 32.88 -3.24 -11.47
N ILE A 417 31.65 -3.76 -11.31
CA ILE A 417 31.30 -4.72 -10.27
C ILE A 417 32.16 -5.98 -10.39
N GLN A 418 32.29 -6.52 -11.61
CA GLN A 418 33.09 -7.75 -11.85
C GLN A 418 34.57 -7.55 -11.53
N GLU A 419 35.16 -6.43 -11.97
CA GLU A 419 36.56 -6.14 -11.69
C GLU A 419 36.85 -5.88 -10.23
N LEU A 420 36.03 -5.07 -9.54
CA LEU A 420 36.21 -4.78 -8.12
C LEU A 420 36.07 -6.05 -7.26
N LYS A 421 35.14 -6.94 -7.57
CA LYS A 421 35.01 -8.25 -6.90
C LYS A 421 36.25 -9.11 -7.06
N ARG A 422 36.82 -9.15 -8.29
CA ARG A 422 37.94 -10.02 -8.61
C ARG A 422 39.27 -9.56 -7.99
N GLU A 423 39.53 -8.24 -8.01
CA GLU A 423 40.86 -7.72 -7.69
C GLU A 423 41.06 -7.29 -6.23
N SER A 424 40.01 -7.02 -5.50
CA SER A 424 40.15 -6.26 -4.24
C SER A 424 39.63 -6.98 -3.00
N GLY A 425 38.93 -8.10 -3.15
CA GLY A 425 38.26 -8.77 -2.02
C GLY A 425 37.24 -7.87 -1.29
N MET A 426 36.71 -6.85 -1.98
CA MET A 426 35.70 -5.94 -1.45
C MET A 426 34.32 -6.57 -1.53
N ALA A 427 33.48 -6.29 -0.55
CA ALA A 427 32.07 -6.64 -0.59
C ALA A 427 31.32 -5.68 -1.54
N VAL A 428 31.22 -6.04 -2.83
CA VAL A 428 30.51 -5.26 -3.85
C VAL A 428 29.21 -5.93 -4.20
N ILE A 429 28.09 -5.19 -4.06
CA ILE A 429 26.73 -5.67 -4.26
C ILE A 429 26.09 -4.90 -5.42
N PRO A 430 25.54 -5.58 -6.45
CA PRO A 430 24.79 -4.92 -7.50
C PRO A 430 23.47 -4.40 -6.96
N TYR A 431 23.12 -3.15 -7.25
CA TYR A 431 21.83 -2.55 -6.91
C TYR A 431 20.96 -2.45 -8.17
N LYS A 432 19.83 -3.14 -8.19
CA LYS A 432 18.89 -3.13 -9.31
C LYS A 432 17.92 -1.96 -9.17
N VAL A 433 17.93 -1.09 -10.15
CA VAL A 433 16.95 -0.01 -10.28
C VAL A 433 15.69 -0.53 -10.96
N VAL A 434 14.56 -0.37 -10.30
CA VAL A 434 13.24 -0.86 -10.77
C VAL A 434 12.34 0.31 -11.19
N HIS A 435 12.55 1.50 -10.63
CA HIS A 435 11.69 2.67 -10.80
C HIS A 435 12.44 3.85 -11.41
N ASP A 436 11.70 4.82 -11.98
CA ASP A 436 12.27 6.06 -12.46
C ASP A 436 12.86 6.93 -11.30
N LYS A 437 13.68 7.92 -11.66
CA LYS A 437 14.40 8.77 -10.70
C LYS A 437 13.47 9.48 -9.71
N VAL A 438 12.40 10.09 -10.21
CA VAL A 438 11.44 10.85 -9.38
C VAL A 438 10.72 9.91 -8.41
N ALA A 439 10.31 8.73 -8.86
CA ALA A 439 9.66 7.72 -8.01
C ALA A 439 10.61 7.24 -6.89
N ARG A 440 11.90 7.07 -7.18
CA ARG A 440 12.92 6.68 -6.19
C ARG A 440 13.12 7.75 -5.13
N VAL A 441 13.24 9.01 -5.54
CA VAL A 441 13.36 10.14 -4.60
C VAL A 441 12.10 10.25 -3.74
N ASN A 442 10.92 10.15 -4.34
CA ASN A 442 9.67 10.19 -3.59
C ASN A 442 9.54 9.07 -2.55
N ALA A 443 10.14 7.91 -2.78
CA ALA A 443 10.13 6.80 -1.83
C ALA A 443 10.93 7.12 -0.54
N ILE A 444 11.98 7.93 -0.63
CA ILE A 444 12.81 8.32 0.51
C ILE A 444 12.47 9.70 1.10
N LEU A 445 11.68 10.51 0.40
CA LEU A 445 11.30 11.86 0.87
C LEU A 445 10.77 11.88 2.31
N PRO A 446 9.92 10.94 2.73
CA PRO A 446 9.40 10.94 4.10
C PRO A 446 10.50 10.79 5.17
N ILE A 447 11.61 10.14 4.82
CA ILE A 447 12.74 9.96 5.75
C ILE A 447 13.51 11.28 5.88
N ILE A 448 13.69 11.99 4.75
CA ILE A 448 14.37 13.30 4.73
C ILE A 448 13.47 14.36 5.40
N GLU A 449 12.20 14.44 5.03
CA GLU A 449 11.21 15.37 5.60
C GLU A 449 11.00 15.15 7.09
N GLY A 450 11.04 13.90 7.53
CA GLY A 450 10.97 13.53 8.95
C GLY A 450 12.22 13.89 9.76
N GLY A 451 13.23 14.56 9.15
CA GLY A 451 14.44 15.00 9.82
C GLY A 451 15.38 13.86 10.23
N ARG A 452 15.30 12.71 9.54
CA ARG A 452 16.08 11.50 9.84
C ARG A 452 17.31 11.32 8.93
N VAL A 453 17.58 12.30 8.05
CA VAL A 453 18.79 12.32 7.23
C VAL A 453 19.64 13.51 7.63
N PHE A 454 20.88 13.23 8.00
CA PHE A 454 21.84 14.19 8.53
C PHE A 454 22.97 14.41 7.53
N VAL A 455 23.41 15.67 7.43
CA VAL A 455 24.59 16.10 6.67
C VAL A 455 25.58 16.81 7.61
N PRO A 456 26.88 16.83 7.31
CA PRO A 456 27.83 17.56 8.16
C PRO A 456 27.51 19.06 8.18
N ASP A 457 27.85 19.73 9.27
CA ASP A 457 27.75 21.20 9.39
C ASP A 457 28.66 21.92 8.40
N GLN A 458 29.81 21.33 8.07
CA GLN A 458 30.77 21.84 7.08
C GLN A 458 31.44 20.70 6.29
N SER A 459 31.52 20.87 4.96
CA SER A 459 32.25 19.97 4.05
C SER A 459 32.39 20.62 2.67
N ASP A 460 33.49 20.33 1.97
CA ASP A 460 33.77 20.88 0.64
C ASP A 460 32.73 20.47 -0.44
N TRP A 461 32.03 19.38 -0.23
CA TRP A 461 31.01 18.87 -1.15
C TRP A 461 29.58 19.28 -0.77
N LEU A 462 29.34 19.79 0.43
CA LEU A 462 28.00 19.96 1.00
C LEU A 462 27.13 20.93 0.19
N ASP A 463 27.64 22.12 -0.15
CA ASP A 463 26.85 23.13 -0.85
C ASP A 463 26.41 22.64 -2.24
N ALA A 464 27.31 22.00 -3.00
CA ALA A 464 26.98 21.43 -4.29
C ALA A 464 25.98 20.26 -4.20
N PHE A 465 26.05 19.48 -3.13
CA PHE A 465 25.08 18.40 -2.86
C PHE A 465 23.69 18.94 -2.53
N ILE A 466 23.60 19.90 -1.61
CA ILE A 466 22.32 20.51 -1.22
C ILE A 466 21.68 21.23 -2.42
N GLU A 467 22.47 21.99 -3.21
CA GLU A 467 21.97 22.68 -4.40
C GLU A 467 21.37 21.68 -5.42
N GLU A 468 22.07 20.57 -5.70
CA GLU A 468 21.59 19.54 -6.61
C GLU A 468 20.31 18.86 -6.09
N CYS A 469 20.25 18.55 -4.79
CA CYS A 469 19.06 17.99 -4.15
C CYS A 469 17.87 18.95 -4.22
N VAL A 470 18.06 20.22 -3.92
CA VAL A 470 16.98 21.23 -3.87
C VAL A 470 16.48 21.58 -5.27
N THR A 471 17.32 21.53 -6.29
CA THR A 471 16.92 21.81 -7.67
C THR A 471 16.30 20.62 -8.39
N PHE A 472 16.39 19.42 -7.83
CA PHE A 472 15.82 18.21 -8.41
C PHE A 472 14.27 18.26 -8.46
N PRO A 473 13.59 17.85 -9.56
CA PRO A 473 14.14 17.22 -10.78
C PRO A 473 14.51 18.21 -11.89
N GLY A 474 14.41 19.51 -11.66
CA GLY A 474 14.61 20.55 -12.68
C GLY A 474 16.08 21.00 -12.85
N GLY A 475 17.01 20.47 -12.04
CA GLY A 475 18.42 20.80 -12.08
C GLY A 475 19.16 20.28 -13.33
N ASN A 476 20.36 20.83 -13.59
CA ASN A 476 21.22 20.39 -14.71
C ASN A 476 21.88 19.03 -14.45
N HIS A 477 22.02 18.61 -13.21
CA HIS A 477 22.63 17.37 -12.75
C HIS A 477 21.76 16.75 -11.66
N ASP A 478 21.74 15.42 -11.61
CA ASP A 478 20.99 14.63 -10.61
C ASP A 478 21.77 13.40 -10.11
N ASP A 479 23.04 13.31 -10.45
CA ASP A 479 23.89 12.15 -10.15
C ASP A 479 24.12 11.97 -8.64
N GLN A 480 24.26 13.08 -7.88
CA GLN A 480 24.38 13.02 -6.42
C GLN A 480 23.05 12.64 -5.77
N VAL A 481 21.93 13.11 -6.32
CA VAL A 481 20.58 12.73 -5.85
C VAL A 481 20.35 11.24 -6.04
N ASP A 482 20.75 10.67 -7.20
CA ASP A 482 20.62 9.25 -7.50
C ASP A 482 21.44 8.38 -6.52
N ALA A 483 22.71 8.72 -6.29
CA ALA A 483 23.56 7.99 -5.37
C ALA A 483 23.12 8.12 -3.90
N ALA A 484 22.67 9.31 -3.46
CA ALA A 484 22.15 9.53 -2.11
C ALA A 484 20.81 8.82 -1.89
N THR A 485 19.93 8.85 -2.88
CA THR A 485 18.65 8.12 -2.84
C THR A 485 18.89 6.63 -2.67
N MET A 486 19.82 6.05 -3.42
CA MET A 486 20.23 4.66 -3.28
C MET A 486 20.76 4.36 -1.87
N ALA A 487 21.61 5.22 -1.32
CA ALA A 487 22.17 5.04 0.02
C ALA A 487 21.08 5.06 1.11
N VAL A 488 20.17 6.04 1.06
CA VAL A 488 19.05 6.16 2.01
C VAL A 488 18.10 4.98 1.89
N ASP A 489 17.75 4.56 0.67
CA ASP A 489 16.87 3.41 0.42
C ASP A 489 17.46 2.12 1.03
N ILE A 490 18.74 1.83 0.79
CA ILE A 490 19.41 0.65 1.31
C ILE A 490 19.43 0.66 2.85
N LEU A 491 19.81 1.77 3.46
CA LEU A 491 19.93 1.87 4.91
C LEU A 491 18.55 1.81 5.60
N SER A 492 17.53 2.43 5.03
CA SER A 492 16.18 2.42 5.59
C SER A 492 15.56 1.01 5.62
N ARG A 493 15.86 0.19 4.63
CA ARG A 493 15.41 -1.22 4.59
C ARG A 493 16.15 -2.09 5.60
N THR A 494 17.38 -1.73 5.94
CA THR A 494 18.20 -2.48 6.90
C THR A 494 17.71 -2.34 8.35
N SER A 495 17.03 -1.24 8.68
CA SER A 495 16.50 -0.98 10.02
C SER A 495 15.30 -1.86 10.43
N ILE A 496 14.76 -2.67 9.51
CA ILE A 496 13.51 -3.42 9.72
C ILE A 496 13.75 -4.80 10.34
N SER A 497 14.97 -5.38 10.30
CA SER A 497 15.23 -6.67 10.96
C SER A 497 16.74 -7.01 11.01
N PRO A 498 17.35 -7.12 12.20
CA PRO A 498 18.70 -7.65 12.35
C PRO A 498 18.83 -9.13 11.93
N GLU A 499 17.73 -9.89 11.92
CA GLU A 499 17.70 -11.33 11.63
C GLU A 499 17.65 -11.67 10.14
N ALA A 500 17.21 -10.75 9.28
CA ALA A 500 17.13 -10.97 7.83
C ALA A 500 18.51 -10.99 7.13
N TRP A 501 19.57 -10.53 7.78
CA TRP A 501 20.92 -10.48 7.22
C TRP A 501 21.66 -11.81 7.24
N SER A 502 21.35 -12.68 8.20
CA SER A 502 21.96 -14.03 8.27
C SER A 502 21.50 -14.94 7.12
N LEU A 503 20.27 -14.76 6.64
CA LEU A 503 19.70 -15.56 5.55
C LEU A 503 20.24 -15.19 4.15
N HIS A 504 20.77 -13.97 3.95
CA HIS A 504 21.35 -13.54 2.66
C HIS A 504 22.83 -13.87 2.52
N SER A 505 23.57 -14.00 3.61
CA SER A 505 24.97 -14.44 3.59
C SER A 505 25.09 -15.96 3.30
N ASP A 506 24.12 -16.76 3.76
CA ASP A 506 24.11 -18.20 3.55
C ASP A 506 23.63 -18.59 2.14
N ALA A 507 22.75 -17.77 1.52
CA ALA A 507 22.29 -18.01 0.16
C ALA A 507 23.37 -17.77 -0.91
N SER A 508 24.38 -16.95 -0.63
CA SER A 508 25.50 -16.70 -1.56
C SER A 508 26.61 -17.74 -1.48
N GLN A 509 26.66 -18.55 -0.42
CA GLN A 509 27.62 -19.66 -0.29
C GLN A 509 27.09 -21.02 -0.78
N SER A 510 25.76 -21.21 -0.89
CA SER A 510 25.16 -22.49 -1.29
C SER A 510 24.96 -22.68 -2.80
N LEU A 511 25.27 -21.70 -3.64
CA LEU A 511 25.09 -21.80 -5.10
C LEU A 511 26.32 -22.33 -5.87
N ASN A 512 27.33 -22.84 -5.18
CA ASN A 512 28.55 -23.37 -5.79
C ASN A 512 28.78 -24.87 -5.57
N ASN A 513 27.77 -25.68 -5.26
CA ASN A 513 27.95 -27.15 -5.38
C ASN A 513 26.66 -27.83 -5.82
N HIS A 514 26.84 -28.61 -6.91
CA HIS A 514 25.89 -29.51 -7.52
C HIS A 514 25.15 -30.43 -6.52
N ASP A 515 23.81 -30.39 -6.49
CA ASP A 515 23.00 -31.61 -6.68
C ASP A 515 21.48 -31.24 -6.74
N VAL A 516 20.90 -31.33 -7.93
CA VAL A 516 19.48 -31.06 -8.21
C VAL A 516 18.62 -32.33 -8.06
N SER A 517 19.17 -33.43 -7.51
CA SER A 517 18.46 -34.72 -7.48
C SER A 517 17.76 -35.09 -6.17
N ALA A 518 17.88 -34.27 -5.08
CA ALA A 518 17.34 -34.63 -3.77
C ALA A 518 16.04 -33.92 -3.34
N LEU A 519 15.55 -32.92 -4.05
CA LEU A 519 14.36 -32.13 -3.69
C LEU A 519 13.02 -32.68 -4.20
N GLY A 520 13.04 -33.81 -4.92
CA GLY A 520 11.83 -34.41 -5.52
C GLY A 520 11.06 -35.40 -4.63
N LYS A 521 11.51 -35.78 -3.45
CA LYS A 521 10.94 -36.91 -2.67
C LYS A 521 10.37 -36.60 -1.29
N SER A 522 10.41 -35.38 -0.80
CA SER A 522 9.94 -35.06 0.56
C SER A 522 8.55 -34.40 0.67
N LEU A 523 7.83 -34.21 -0.42
CA LEU A 523 6.52 -33.50 -0.43
C LEU A 523 5.30 -34.41 -0.64
N LYS A 524 5.44 -35.73 -0.52
CA LYS A 524 4.31 -36.68 -0.76
C LYS A 524 3.71 -37.36 0.46
N THR A 525 4.06 -37.01 1.67
CA THR A 525 3.43 -37.62 2.86
C THR A 525 3.18 -36.58 3.94
N ARG A 526 2.05 -35.90 3.86
CA ARG A 526 1.22 -35.37 4.95
C ARG A 526 0.08 -34.52 4.41
N VAL A 527 -0.91 -35.16 3.81
CA VAL A 527 -2.26 -34.60 3.68
C VAL A 527 -3.15 -35.48 4.55
N GLY A 528 -3.21 -35.15 5.82
CA GLY A 528 -4.19 -35.66 6.76
C GLY A 528 -5.09 -34.49 7.16
N HIS A 529 -6.38 -34.68 6.98
CA HIS A 529 -7.45 -33.75 7.27
C HIS A 529 -7.32 -33.03 8.62
N ALA A 530 -7.09 -31.72 8.59
CA ALA A 530 -7.49 -30.80 9.66
C ALA A 530 -7.79 -29.45 9.00
N ILE A 531 -9.04 -29.07 9.01
CA ILE A 531 -9.48 -27.71 8.73
C ILE A 531 -8.81 -26.81 9.76
N PRO A 532 -7.98 -25.82 9.38
CA PRO A 532 -7.44 -24.90 10.36
C PRO A 532 -8.60 -24.04 10.88
N LYS A 533 -8.90 -24.18 12.19
CA LYS A 533 -9.63 -23.11 12.89
C LYS A 533 -8.82 -21.83 12.69
N TRP A 534 -9.40 -20.87 12.05
CA TRP A 534 -8.85 -19.53 11.84
C TRP A 534 -8.72 -18.79 13.19
N THR A 535 -7.67 -19.08 13.92
CA THR A 535 -7.22 -18.28 15.07
C THR A 535 -5.96 -17.53 14.62
N GLY A 536 -6.13 -16.38 13.95
CA GLY A 536 -4.93 -15.66 13.55
C GLY A 536 -5.09 -14.47 12.64
N TRP A 537 -6.28 -14.13 12.22
CA TRP A 537 -6.55 -12.82 11.66
C TRP A 537 -7.33 -12.03 12.70
N GLY A 538 -6.61 -11.49 13.66
CA GLY A 538 -7.23 -10.55 14.57
C GLY A 538 -7.86 -9.41 13.78
N LEU A 539 -9.15 -9.27 13.93
CA LEU A 539 -9.92 -8.08 13.60
C LEU A 539 -9.30 -6.84 14.21
#